data_15678a8ecfbe89720ed075074438bdb0
#
_entry.id   15678a8ecfbe89720ed075074438bdb0
#
_cell.length_a   1.000
_cell.length_b   1.000
_cell.length_c   1.000
_cell.angle_alpha   90.00
_cell.angle_beta   90.00
_cell.angle_gamma   90.00
#
_symmetry.space_group_name_H-M   'P 1'
#
loop_
_entity.id
_entity.type
_entity.pdbx_description
1 polymer ?
#
loop_
_entity_poly.entity_id
_entity_poly.type
_entity_poly.pdbx_seq_one_letter_code
_entity_poly.pdbx_strand_id
1 'polypeptide(L)'
;MEKRIRALKAIILVAVMVVELFGVDAVRVVAETFKVTENTTISKEDDRDYAVTDCTLTVSSTGNITGTVYGSGGKIVNQGSINRIERNIEVDNQVGATIQDLQSSVGITNAGHIISATYSSISTLTNSGTIDTLNVNNPGFSDSAATVNMNAGTISSLNVMNYTGLNPI
;
A
#
# COMPACT_ATOMS: atom_id res chain seq x y z
N MET A 1 -23.72 -32.04 -11.60
CA MET A 1 -22.90 -30.88 -11.21
C MET A 1 -23.67 -29.91 -10.31
N GLU A 2 -24.89 -29.55 -10.63
CA GLU A 2 -25.74 -28.60 -9.88
C GLU A 2 -26.02 -28.99 -8.41
N LYS A 3 -26.23 -30.26 -8.11
CA LYS A 3 -26.42 -30.75 -6.72
C LYS A 3 -25.22 -30.51 -5.83
N ARG A 4 -23.98 -30.62 -6.36
CA ARG A 4 -22.74 -30.36 -5.59
C ARG A 4 -22.55 -28.87 -5.31
N ILE A 5 -22.93 -27.99 -6.26
CA ILE A 5 -22.85 -26.54 -6.07
C ILE A 5 -23.86 -26.07 -5.03
N ARG A 6 -25.09 -26.63 -5.01
CA ARG A 6 -26.09 -26.33 -3.99
C ARG A 6 -25.66 -26.77 -2.59
N ALA A 7 -25.05 -27.97 -2.51
CA ALA A 7 -24.50 -28.45 -1.21
C ALA A 7 -23.38 -27.58 -0.70
N LEU A 8 -22.45 -27.14 -1.56
CA LEU A 8 -21.35 -26.25 -1.18
C LEU A 8 -21.85 -24.89 -0.69
N LYS A 9 -22.84 -24.27 -1.38
CA LYS A 9 -23.47 -23.02 -0.96
C LYS A 9 -24.17 -23.16 0.39
N ALA A 10 -24.84 -24.30 0.65
CA ALA A 10 -25.50 -24.55 1.94
C ALA A 10 -24.47 -24.70 3.08
N ILE A 11 -23.33 -25.36 2.84
CA ILE A 11 -22.26 -25.51 3.84
C ILE A 11 -21.65 -24.16 4.18
N ILE A 12 -21.38 -23.30 3.20
CA ILE A 12 -20.85 -21.96 3.42
C ILE A 12 -21.84 -21.11 4.20
N LEU A 13 -23.14 -21.17 3.86
CA LEU A 13 -24.19 -20.41 4.57
C LEU A 13 -24.32 -20.86 6.03
N VAL A 14 -24.26 -22.17 6.31
CA VAL A 14 -24.27 -22.71 7.68
C VAL A 14 -23.04 -22.29 8.46
N ALA A 15 -21.85 -22.29 7.85
CA ALA A 15 -20.62 -21.84 8.49
C ALA A 15 -20.69 -20.35 8.87
N VAL A 16 -21.24 -19.47 8.01
CA VAL A 16 -21.45 -18.06 8.32
C VAL A 16 -22.46 -17.88 9.46
N MET A 17 -23.60 -18.60 9.46
CA MET A 17 -24.59 -18.52 10.53
C MET A 17 -24.04 -19.03 11.89
N VAL A 18 -23.18 -20.06 11.90
CA VAL A 18 -22.55 -20.56 13.13
C VAL A 18 -21.60 -19.52 13.71
N VAL A 19 -20.84 -18.81 12.89
CA VAL A 19 -19.96 -17.73 13.34
C VAL A 19 -20.74 -16.58 13.98
N GLU A 20 -21.89 -16.20 13.42
CA GLU A 20 -22.76 -15.15 14.01
C GLU A 20 -23.41 -15.60 15.34
N LEU A 21 -23.73 -16.88 15.50
CA LEU A 21 -24.44 -17.39 16.68
C LEU A 21 -23.54 -17.53 17.92
N PHE A 22 -22.24 -17.76 17.75
CA PHE A 22 -21.29 -18.02 18.84
C PHE A 22 -20.37 -16.83 19.17
N GLY A 23 -20.55 -15.67 18.53
CA GLY A 23 -19.77 -14.47 18.83
C GLY A 23 -18.27 -14.65 18.62
N VAL A 24 -17.87 -15.63 17.81
CA VAL A 24 -16.47 -15.79 17.41
C VAL A 24 -16.18 -14.67 16.41
N ASP A 25 -15.18 -13.86 16.72
CA ASP A 25 -14.70 -12.83 15.82
C ASP A 25 -14.64 -13.38 14.39
N ALA A 26 -15.24 -12.66 13.46
CA ALA A 26 -15.39 -13.09 12.07
C ALA A 26 -14.07 -13.71 11.59
N VAL A 27 -14.12 -14.96 11.16
CA VAL A 27 -12.98 -15.62 10.53
C VAL A 27 -12.53 -14.70 9.42
N ARG A 28 -11.44 -13.96 9.65
CA ARG A 28 -10.82 -13.11 8.64
C ARG A 28 -10.37 -14.07 7.55
N VAL A 29 -11.12 -14.17 6.47
CA VAL A 29 -10.66 -14.85 5.28
C VAL A 29 -9.43 -14.06 4.88
N VAL A 30 -8.25 -14.63 5.12
CA VAL A 30 -7.00 -14.04 4.67
C VAL A 30 -7.10 -14.00 3.16
N ALA A 31 -7.21 -12.82 2.59
CA ALA A 31 -7.23 -12.66 1.15
C ALA A 31 -5.98 -13.34 0.59
N GLU A 32 -6.17 -14.19 -0.41
CA GLU A 32 -5.04 -14.89 -1.02
C GLU A 32 -4.12 -13.86 -1.67
N THR A 33 -2.86 -13.81 -1.22
CA THR A 33 -1.89 -12.87 -1.77
C THR A 33 -1.46 -13.32 -3.16
N PHE A 34 -1.76 -12.52 -4.17
CA PHE A 34 -1.36 -12.77 -5.54
C PHE A 34 0.11 -12.39 -5.77
N LYS A 35 0.93 -13.36 -6.17
CA LYS A 35 2.35 -13.11 -6.45
C LYS A 35 2.53 -12.54 -7.85
N VAL A 36 3.14 -11.35 -7.93
CA VAL A 36 3.50 -10.68 -9.18
C VAL A 36 4.99 -10.89 -9.42
N THR A 37 5.32 -11.73 -10.39
CA THR A 37 6.70 -12.11 -10.76
C THR A 37 7.06 -11.67 -12.19
N GLU A 38 6.13 -11.03 -12.89
CA GLU A 38 6.31 -10.44 -14.21
C GLU A 38 5.52 -9.12 -14.31
N ASN A 39 5.84 -8.29 -15.28
CA ASN A 39 5.16 -7.02 -15.45
C ASN A 39 3.66 -7.23 -15.65
N THR A 40 2.87 -6.70 -14.74
CA THR A 40 1.43 -6.93 -14.66
C THR A 40 0.67 -5.61 -14.67
N THR A 41 -0.50 -5.57 -15.32
CA THR A 41 -1.38 -4.39 -15.34
C THR A 41 -2.75 -4.72 -14.75
N ILE A 42 -3.19 -3.90 -13.80
CA ILE A 42 -4.54 -3.94 -13.21
C ILE A 42 -5.35 -2.81 -13.83
N SER A 43 -6.45 -3.17 -14.51
CA SER A 43 -7.29 -2.22 -15.27
C SER A 43 -8.76 -2.17 -14.79
N LYS A 44 -9.07 -2.81 -13.67
CA LYS A 44 -10.40 -2.83 -13.04
C LYS A 44 -10.25 -2.91 -11.53
N GLU A 45 -11.35 -2.87 -10.81
CA GLU A 45 -11.34 -3.11 -9.37
C GLU A 45 -10.88 -4.53 -9.03
N ASP A 46 -10.02 -4.63 -8.02
CA ASP A 46 -9.45 -5.87 -7.52
C ASP A 46 -9.23 -5.78 -6.01
N ASP A 47 -9.75 -6.73 -5.26
CA ASP A 47 -9.73 -6.75 -3.79
C ASP A 47 -8.60 -7.62 -3.21
N ARG A 48 -7.79 -8.23 -4.08
CA ARG A 48 -6.68 -9.09 -3.65
C ARG A 48 -5.51 -8.28 -3.12
N ASP A 49 -4.75 -8.93 -2.24
CA ASP A 49 -3.42 -8.48 -1.89
C ASP A 49 -2.40 -8.90 -2.97
N TYR A 50 -1.40 -8.06 -3.20
CA TYR A 50 -0.37 -8.29 -4.21
C TYR A 50 1.02 -8.32 -3.57
N ALA A 51 1.81 -9.35 -3.88
CA ALA A 51 3.25 -9.40 -3.54
C ALA A 51 4.08 -9.20 -4.81
N VAL A 52 4.67 -8.01 -4.96
CA VAL A 52 5.47 -7.60 -6.12
C VAL A 52 6.95 -7.85 -5.83
N THR A 53 7.63 -8.61 -6.70
CA THR A 53 9.05 -8.91 -6.56
C THR A 53 9.78 -8.69 -7.88
N ASP A 54 10.74 -7.76 -7.90
CA ASP A 54 11.65 -7.45 -9.01
C ASP A 54 10.98 -7.23 -10.39
N CYS A 55 9.73 -6.77 -10.40
CA CYS A 55 8.97 -6.48 -11.62
C CYS A 55 8.16 -5.18 -11.47
N THR A 56 7.40 -4.82 -12.50
CA THR A 56 6.54 -3.63 -12.46
C THR A 56 5.06 -4.03 -12.35
N LEU A 57 4.39 -3.50 -11.32
CA LEU A 57 2.93 -3.49 -11.22
C LEU A 57 2.40 -2.15 -11.70
N THR A 58 1.62 -2.16 -12.77
CA THR A 58 0.94 -0.96 -13.29
C THR A 58 -0.54 -1.01 -12.89
N VAL A 59 -1.03 0.04 -12.25
CA VAL A 59 -2.47 0.26 -12.04
C VAL A 59 -2.91 1.32 -13.03
N SER A 60 -3.71 0.94 -14.01
CA SER A 60 -4.18 1.87 -15.05
C SER A 60 -5.18 2.89 -14.49
N SER A 61 -5.54 3.92 -15.25
CA SER A 61 -6.48 4.96 -14.82
C SER A 61 -7.88 4.45 -14.44
N THR A 62 -8.25 3.25 -14.84
CA THR A 62 -9.51 2.56 -14.45
C THR A 62 -9.28 1.47 -13.42
N GLY A 63 -8.03 1.21 -13.04
CA GLY A 63 -7.65 0.22 -12.04
C GLY A 63 -7.89 0.74 -10.63
N ASN A 64 -8.33 -0.15 -9.75
CA ASN A 64 -8.53 0.14 -8.33
C ASN A 64 -8.15 -1.10 -7.50
N ILE A 65 -7.06 -1.02 -6.74
CA ILE A 65 -6.67 -2.07 -5.80
C ILE A 65 -7.19 -1.70 -4.42
N THR A 66 -8.16 -2.46 -3.90
CA THR A 66 -8.72 -2.25 -2.55
C THR A 66 -7.99 -3.06 -1.48
N GLY A 67 -7.18 -4.04 -1.86
CA GLY A 67 -6.25 -4.77 -1.00
C GLY A 67 -4.94 -4.03 -0.75
N THR A 68 -3.93 -4.76 -0.28
CA THR A 68 -2.59 -4.24 0.02
C THR A 68 -1.57 -4.70 -1.03
N VAL A 69 -0.70 -3.79 -1.46
CA VAL A 69 0.46 -4.12 -2.31
C VAL A 69 1.72 -4.17 -1.44
N TYR A 70 2.31 -5.34 -1.34
CA TYR A 70 3.58 -5.59 -0.65
C TYR A 70 4.73 -5.62 -1.63
N GLY A 71 5.78 -4.84 -1.39
CA GLY A 71 6.95 -4.79 -2.25
C GLY A 71 8.17 -5.51 -1.67
N SER A 72 8.91 -6.18 -2.56
CA SER A 72 10.26 -6.71 -2.28
C SER A 72 11.12 -6.48 -3.52
N GLY A 73 11.55 -5.23 -3.73
CA GLY A 73 12.11 -4.78 -5.00
C GLY A 73 11.03 -4.46 -6.05
N GLY A 74 11.47 -4.02 -7.23
CA GLY A 74 10.55 -3.66 -8.32
C GLY A 74 9.92 -2.28 -8.19
N LYS A 75 8.85 -2.06 -8.97
CA LYS A 75 8.21 -0.74 -9.11
C LYS A 75 6.69 -0.83 -9.19
N ILE A 76 6.02 0.14 -8.60
CA ILE A 76 4.60 0.42 -8.84
C ILE A 76 4.49 1.67 -9.71
N VAL A 77 3.72 1.59 -10.80
CA VAL A 77 3.28 2.73 -11.61
C VAL A 77 1.77 2.88 -11.40
N ASN A 78 1.36 3.87 -10.63
CA ASN A 78 -0.05 4.11 -10.32
C ASN A 78 -0.61 5.24 -11.18
N GLN A 79 -1.62 4.91 -11.98
CA GLN A 79 -2.43 5.86 -12.76
C GLN A 79 -3.89 5.85 -12.29
N GLY A 80 -4.26 4.94 -11.37
CA GLY A 80 -5.60 4.72 -10.85
C GLY A 80 -5.68 4.94 -9.34
N SER A 81 -6.18 3.94 -8.61
CA SER A 81 -6.29 4.00 -7.16
C SER A 81 -5.68 2.77 -6.50
N ILE A 82 -4.97 2.98 -5.39
CA ILE A 82 -4.42 1.92 -4.54
C ILE A 82 -4.76 2.25 -3.09
N ASN A 83 -5.36 1.29 -2.38
CA ASN A 83 -5.69 1.46 -0.97
C ASN A 83 -4.44 1.50 -0.09
N ARG A 84 -3.53 0.51 -0.22
CA ARG A 84 -2.35 0.45 0.65
C ARG A 84 -1.12 -0.11 -0.07
N ILE A 85 0.03 0.51 0.20
CA ILE A 85 1.35 0.03 -0.25
C ILE A 85 2.24 -0.11 0.97
N GLU A 86 2.91 -1.26 1.10
CA GLU A 86 3.83 -1.54 2.19
C GLU A 86 5.19 -2.05 1.69
N ARG A 87 6.23 -1.81 2.51
CA ARG A 87 7.59 -2.32 2.36
C ARG A 87 8.40 -1.66 1.24
N ASN A 88 9.46 -2.33 0.82
CA ASN A 88 10.53 -1.77 -0.03
C ASN A 88 10.19 -1.89 -1.51
N ILE A 89 9.44 -0.93 -2.03
CA ILE A 89 9.09 -0.86 -3.45
C ILE A 89 9.17 0.60 -3.94
N GLU A 90 9.70 0.81 -5.14
CA GLU A 90 9.67 2.12 -5.80
C GLU A 90 8.22 2.46 -6.20
N VAL A 91 7.79 3.70 -5.96
CA VAL A 91 6.44 4.16 -6.28
C VAL A 91 6.48 5.38 -7.19
N ASP A 92 5.79 5.29 -8.31
CA ASP A 92 5.52 6.37 -9.24
C ASP A 92 4.00 6.62 -9.28
N ASN A 93 3.53 7.59 -8.49
CA ASN A 93 2.13 7.98 -8.40
C ASN A 93 1.88 9.13 -9.37
N GLN A 94 1.23 8.85 -10.49
CA GLN A 94 1.07 9.77 -11.61
C GLN A 94 -0.09 10.75 -11.41
N VAL A 95 -0.16 11.78 -12.25
CA VAL A 95 -1.23 12.79 -12.23
C VAL A 95 -2.60 12.13 -12.29
N GLY A 96 -3.50 12.53 -11.41
CA GLY A 96 -4.87 11.99 -11.31
C GLY A 96 -4.99 10.69 -10.52
N ALA A 97 -3.87 10.05 -10.17
CA ALA A 97 -3.86 8.82 -9.38
C ALA A 97 -3.95 9.11 -7.87
N THR A 98 -4.46 8.13 -7.13
CA THR A 98 -4.61 8.23 -5.67
C THR A 98 -4.01 7.03 -4.95
N ILE A 99 -3.31 7.28 -3.83
CA ILE A 99 -2.86 6.26 -2.87
C ILE A 99 -3.42 6.66 -1.49
N GLN A 100 -4.16 5.75 -0.81
CA GLN A 100 -4.74 6.04 0.49
C GLN A 100 -3.68 5.97 1.60
N ASP A 101 -2.88 4.90 1.65
CA ASP A 101 -1.85 4.71 2.66
C ASP A 101 -0.57 4.17 2.02
N LEU A 102 0.53 4.89 2.18
CA LEU A 102 1.84 4.53 1.66
C LEU A 102 2.84 4.40 2.81
N GLN A 103 3.38 3.20 3.00
CA GLN A 103 4.33 2.92 4.08
C GLN A 103 5.68 2.43 3.55
N SER A 104 6.74 3.13 3.94
CA SER A 104 8.14 2.66 3.83
C SER A 104 8.60 2.23 2.43
N SER A 105 8.45 3.06 1.42
CA SER A 105 8.99 2.82 0.07
C SER A 105 10.44 3.29 -0.08
N VAL A 106 11.18 2.66 -0.97
CA VAL A 106 12.59 2.97 -1.24
C VAL A 106 12.75 4.29 -1.98
N GLY A 107 11.87 4.60 -2.92
CA GLY A 107 11.81 5.86 -3.66
C GLY A 107 10.38 6.18 -4.03
N ILE A 108 9.97 7.42 -3.82
CA ILE A 108 8.61 7.89 -4.10
C ILE A 108 8.68 9.08 -5.04
N THR A 109 8.04 8.96 -6.20
CA THR A 109 7.74 10.08 -7.08
C THR A 109 6.23 10.28 -7.05
N ASN A 110 5.76 11.43 -6.56
CA ASN A 110 4.35 11.75 -6.48
C ASN A 110 4.00 12.96 -7.35
N ALA A 111 3.18 12.74 -8.35
CA ALA A 111 2.51 13.78 -9.14
C ALA A 111 0.98 13.76 -8.97
N GLY A 112 0.45 12.73 -8.29
CA GLY A 112 -0.95 12.54 -7.98
C GLY A 112 -1.30 12.98 -6.55
N HIS A 113 -2.18 12.21 -5.90
CA HIS A 113 -2.62 12.45 -4.53
C HIS A 113 -2.26 11.27 -3.63
N ILE A 114 -1.63 11.53 -2.49
CA ILE A 114 -1.38 10.57 -1.41
C ILE A 114 -2.06 11.10 -0.15
N ILE A 115 -2.98 10.31 0.43
CA ILE A 115 -3.71 10.73 1.63
C ILE A 115 -2.83 10.60 2.87
N SER A 116 -2.15 9.47 3.04
CA SER A 116 -1.21 9.26 4.13
C SER A 116 0.07 8.61 3.63
N ALA A 117 1.21 9.17 3.96
CA ALA A 117 2.51 8.59 3.71
C ALA A 117 3.30 8.49 5.01
N THR A 118 3.87 7.30 5.28
CA THR A 118 4.85 7.09 6.35
C THR A 118 6.17 6.71 5.71
N TYR A 119 7.17 7.53 5.94
CA TYR A 119 8.44 7.56 5.24
C TYR A 119 9.61 7.36 6.20
N SER A 120 10.55 6.50 5.86
CA SER A 120 11.74 6.25 6.67
C SER A 120 13.00 6.90 6.08
N SER A 121 14.01 7.10 6.91
CA SER A 121 15.19 7.94 6.68
C SER A 121 16.11 7.57 5.50
N ILE A 122 15.86 6.47 4.79
CA ILE A 122 16.80 5.95 3.77
C ILE A 122 16.35 6.26 2.33
N SER A 123 15.18 6.85 2.16
CA SER A 123 14.55 7.00 0.86
C SER A 123 14.51 8.44 0.35
N THR A 124 14.22 8.61 -0.93
CA THR A 124 13.98 9.92 -1.55
C THR A 124 12.53 10.05 -1.90
N LEU A 125 11.87 11.09 -1.42
CA LEU A 125 10.54 11.51 -1.85
C LEU A 125 10.67 12.72 -2.76
N THR A 126 10.15 12.62 -3.97
CA THR A 126 9.98 13.75 -4.90
C THR A 126 8.50 14.03 -5.06
N ASN A 127 8.02 15.21 -4.64
CA ASN A 127 6.60 15.56 -4.67
C ASN A 127 6.33 16.76 -5.57
N SER A 128 5.53 16.54 -6.61
CA SER A 128 4.93 17.58 -7.46
C SER A 128 3.39 17.59 -7.39
N GLY A 129 2.81 16.63 -6.67
CA GLY A 129 1.37 16.49 -6.42
C GLY A 129 0.97 16.92 -5.01
N THR A 130 0.00 16.25 -4.43
CA THR A 130 -0.52 16.54 -3.10
C THR A 130 -0.28 15.37 -2.15
N ILE A 131 0.14 15.66 -0.93
CA ILE A 131 0.19 14.71 0.20
C ILE A 131 -0.57 15.35 1.36
N ASP A 132 -1.64 14.69 1.86
CA ASP A 132 -2.41 15.26 2.96
C ASP A 132 -1.64 15.14 4.27
N THR A 133 -1.11 13.95 4.57
CA THR A 133 -0.30 13.73 5.77
C THR A 133 1.00 13.01 5.42
N LEU A 134 2.14 13.60 5.77
CA LEU A 134 3.45 12.99 5.67
C LEU A 134 4.04 12.79 7.07
N ASN A 135 4.26 11.51 7.43
CA ASN A 135 4.95 11.12 8.66
C ASN A 135 6.38 10.72 8.32
N VAL A 136 7.36 11.45 8.78
CA VAL A 136 8.77 11.15 8.61
C VAL A 136 9.29 10.51 9.89
N ASN A 137 9.55 9.20 9.83
CA ASN A 137 10.13 8.44 10.94
C ASN A 137 11.64 8.40 10.75
N ASN A 138 12.37 9.20 11.51
CA ASN A 138 13.84 9.13 11.55
C ASN A 138 14.27 8.30 12.77
N PRO A 139 14.70 7.04 12.62
CA PRO A 139 15.08 6.17 13.74
C PRO A 139 16.36 6.59 14.45
N GLY A 140 17.04 7.65 14.03
CA GLY A 140 18.19 8.20 14.76
C GLY A 140 19.48 7.36 14.70
N PHE A 141 19.48 6.24 13.99
CA PHE A 141 20.61 5.30 13.96
C PHE A 141 21.46 5.37 12.68
N SER A 142 21.13 6.22 11.73
CA SER A 142 21.92 6.37 10.51
C SER A 142 22.18 7.85 10.22
N ASP A 143 23.39 8.15 9.75
CA ASP A 143 23.76 9.47 9.23
C ASP A 143 23.01 9.85 7.94
N SER A 144 22.09 9.01 7.49
CA SER A 144 21.31 9.20 6.28
C SER A 144 20.03 9.98 6.60
N ALA A 145 20.00 11.24 6.23
CA ALA A 145 18.82 12.09 6.35
C ALA A 145 17.76 11.69 5.32
N ALA A 146 16.49 11.68 5.73
CA ALA A 146 15.38 11.62 4.80
C ALA A 146 15.41 12.83 3.87
N THR A 147 15.31 12.59 2.56
CA THR A 147 15.31 13.68 1.56
C THR A 147 13.92 13.85 0.98
N VAL A 148 13.36 15.05 1.14
CA VAL A 148 12.06 15.42 0.55
C VAL A 148 12.30 16.54 -0.45
N ASN A 149 12.17 16.25 -1.74
CA ASN A 149 12.29 17.20 -2.83
C ASN A 149 10.89 17.73 -3.20
N MET A 150 10.62 18.99 -2.94
CA MET A 150 9.35 19.63 -3.28
C MET A 150 9.44 20.31 -4.66
N ASN A 151 8.84 19.69 -5.67
CA ASN A 151 8.79 20.23 -7.04
C ASN A 151 7.40 20.80 -7.33
N ALA A 152 7.08 21.94 -6.73
CA ALA A 152 5.77 22.61 -6.84
C ALA A 152 4.58 21.83 -6.22
N GLY A 153 4.82 20.73 -5.51
CA GLY A 153 3.79 19.96 -4.80
C GLY A 153 3.42 20.57 -3.45
N THR A 154 2.40 20.02 -2.80
CA THR A 154 1.93 20.43 -1.47
C THR A 154 1.96 19.27 -0.48
N ILE A 155 2.25 19.59 0.79
CA ILE A 155 2.08 18.71 1.94
C ILE A 155 1.24 19.48 2.95
N SER A 156 0.03 18.95 3.27
CA SER A 156 -0.90 19.67 4.16
C SER A 156 -0.52 19.52 5.63
N SER A 157 0.00 18.35 6.03
CA SER A 157 0.47 18.08 7.39
C SER A 157 1.80 17.32 7.34
N LEU A 158 2.81 17.82 8.04
CA LEU A 158 4.12 17.17 8.15
C LEU A 158 4.41 16.84 9.62
N ASN A 159 4.55 15.55 9.93
CA ASN A 159 4.92 15.06 11.25
C ASN A 159 6.34 14.47 11.18
N VAL A 160 7.28 15.02 11.91
CA VAL A 160 8.65 14.51 12.00
C VAL A 160 8.85 13.88 13.37
N MET A 161 9.06 12.57 13.40
CA MET A 161 9.37 11.82 14.61
C MET A 161 10.87 11.51 14.66
N ASN A 162 11.59 12.21 15.53
CA ASN A 162 12.98 11.90 15.82
C ASN A 162 13.04 11.00 17.05
N TYR A 163 13.38 9.76 16.88
CA TYR A 163 13.73 8.87 17.99
C TYR A 163 15.18 9.19 18.40
N THR A 164 15.37 10.22 19.19
CA THR A 164 16.63 10.41 19.93
C THR A 164 16.60 9.42 21.10
N GLY A 165 16.92 8.18 20.84
CA GLY A 165 17.20 7.18 21.88
C GLY A 165 18.56 7.50 22.54
N LEU A 166 18.64 8.59 23.27
CA LEU A 166 19.70 8.77 24.25
C LEU A 166 19.33 7.91 25.46
N ASN A 167 19.86 6.71 25.53
CA ASN A 167 20.13 6.11 26.83
C ASN A 167 21.26 6.93 27.46
N PRO A 168 21.03 7.71 28.50
CA PRO A 168 22.14 8.23 29.32
C PRO A 168 22.77 7.01 30.00
N ILE A 169 24.04 6.79 29.73
CA ILE A 169 24.91 5.88 30.51
C ILE A 169 25.09 6.48 31.90
#